data_65c80824f5e26274dcf91572269e0354
#
_entry.id   65c80824f5e26274dcf91572269e0354
#
_cell.length_a   1.000
_cell.length_b   1.000
_cell.length_c   1.000
_cell.angle_alpha   90.00
_cell.angle_beta   90.00
_cell.angle_gamma   90.00
#
_symmetry.space_group_name_H-M   'P 1'
#
loop_
_entity.id
_entity.type
_entity.pdbx_description
1 polymer ?
#
loop_
_entity_poly.entity_id
_entity_poly.type
_entity_poly.pdbx_seq_one_letter_code
_entity_poly.pdbx_strand_id
1 'polypeptide(L)'
;MVLKTFKSDIEIIKERDPAARGILEIFLCYPGFQSIVIHRFTHKLWQLKIPLIPRLLSHLNRLVTGIEIHPGAIIGKRVFIDHGMGVVIGETAEIGNNCLLYQGVTLGGTGKSHGKRHPTLKENVVVGAGAKVLGSITVGSNTRIGCLLYTSPSPRDRYIS
;
A
#
# COMPACT_ATOMS: atom_id res chain seq x y z
N MET A 1 11.38 15.81 -9.26
CA MET A 1 10.70 14.49 -9.33
C MET A 1 9.66 14.33 -8.24
N VAL A 2 9.95 14.63 -6.98
CA VAL A 2 9.03 14.48 -5.83
C VAL A 2 7.74 15.30 -5.99
N LEU A 3 7.81 16.59 -6.32
CA LEU A 3 6.63 17.47 -6.49
C LEU A 3 5.65 16.96 -7.57
N LYS A 4 6.17 16.40 -8.68
CA LYS A 4 5.29 15.82 -9.73
C LYS A 4 4.52 14.59 -9.24
N THR A 5 5.13 13.79 -8.37
CA THR A 5 4.48 12.62 -7.78
C THR A 5 3.39 13.02 -6.78
N PHE A 6 3.64 14.03 -5.93
CA PHE A 6 2.62 14.57 -5.03
C PHE A 6 1.40 15.09 -5.79
N LYS A 7 1.62 15.86 -6.86
CA LYS A 7 0.53 16.37 -7.68
C LYS A 7 -0.31 15.23 -8.25
N SER A 8 0.33 14.19 -8.79
CA SER A 8 -0.37 13.04 -9.36
C SER A 8 -1.11 12.20 -8.29
N ASP A 9 -0.60 12.14 -7.06
CA ASP A 9 -1.27 11.45 -5.95
C ASP A 9 -2.51 12.25 -5.45
N ILE A 10 -2.50 13.57 -5.55
CA ILE A 10 -3.68 14.41 -5.28
C ILE A 10 -4.73 14.28 -6.41
N GLU A 11 -4.28 14.26 -7.65
CA GLU A 11 -5.15 14.14 -8.82
C GLU A 11 -5.98 12.83 -8.77
N ILE A 12 -5.37 11.69 -8.45
CA ILE A 12 -6.09 10.41 -8.38
C ILE A 12 -7.18 10.41 -7.29
N ILE A 13 -6.94 11.10 -6.16
CA ILE A 13 -7.94 11.22 -5.10
C ILE A 13 -9.14 12.01 -5.60
N LYS A 14 -8.92 13.18 -6.24
CA LYS A 14 -9.99 13.98 -6.82
C LYS A 14 -10.77 13.28 -7.93
N GLU A 15 -10.11 12.41 -8.68
CA GLU A 15 -10.75 11.62 -9.75
C GLU A 15 -11.64 10.51 -9.20
N ARG A 16 -11.27 9.93 -8.06
CA ARG A 16 -11.93 8.73 -7.53
C ARG A 16 -12.86 9.00 -6.35
N ASP A 17 -12.66 10.09 -5.64
CA ASP A 17 -13.49 10.48 -4.50
C ASP A 17 -14.26 11.78 -4.80
N PRO A 18 -15.59 11.68 -5.06
CA PRO A 18 -16.43 12.86 -5.28
C PRO A 18 -16.51 13.80 -4.08
N ALA A 19 -16.18 13.30 -2.86
CA ALA A 19 -16.20 14.11 -1.64
C ALA A 19 -14.97 15.01 -1.50
N ALA A 20 -13.89 14.77 -2.26
CA ALA A 20 -12.66 15.54 -2.20
C ALA A 20 -12.81 16.95 -2.79
N ARG A 21 -13.02 17.97 -1.93
CA ARG A 21 -13.34 19.35 -2.35
C ARG A 21 -12.11 20.21 -2.63
N GLY A 22 -10.97 19.94 -1.95
CA GLY A 22 -9.82 20.83 -2.05
C GLY A 22 -8.50 20.18 -1.69
N ILE A 23 -7.40 20.82 -2.11
CA ILE A 23 -6.04 20.31 -1.84
C ILE A 23 -5.74 20.35 -0.33
N LEU A 24 -6.16 21.39 0.37
CA LEU A 24 -5.94 21.52 1.81
C LEU A 24 -6.69 20.43 2.60
N GLU A 25 -7.91 20.10 2.19
CA GLU A 25 -8.70 19.01 2.77
C GLU A 25 -7.99 17.66 2.55
N ILE A 26 -7.52 17.37 1.36
CA ILE A 26 -6.77 16.14 1.07
C ILE A 26 -5.52 16.05 1.94
N PHE A 27 -4.81 17.14 2.11
CA PHE A 27 -3.59 17.17 2.92
C PHE A 27 -3.86 16.93 4.41
N LEU A 28 -4.94 17.50 4.96
CA LEU A 28 -5.24 17.47 6.39
C LEU A 28 -6.15 16.30 6.80
N CYS A 29 -7.06 15.84 5.92
CA CYS A 29 -8.14 14.94 6.29
C CYS A 29 -8.09 13.56 5.58
N TYR A 30 -7.12 13.33 4.69
CA TYR A 30 -6.99 12.04 3.99
C TYR A 30 -5.81 11.23 4.56
N PRO A 31 -6.06 10.32 5.50
CA PRO A 31 -5.00 9.54 6.14
C PRO A 31 -4.23 8.67 5.14
N GLY A 32 -4.88 8.17 4.08
CA GLY A 32 -4.22 7.44 3.01
C GLY A 32 -3.18 8.27 2.27
N PHE A 33 -3.48 9.52 1.96
CA PHE A 33 -2.52 10.44 1.34
C PHE A 33 -1.35 10.73 2.28
N GLN A 34 -1.63 11.08 3.54
CA GLN A 34 -0.60 11.35 4.55
C GLN A 34 0.33 10.16 4.71
N SER A 35 -0.23 8.95 4.79
CA SER A 35 0.52 7.71 4.94
C SER A 35 1.46 7.43 3.77
N ILE A 36 1.01 7.64 2.53
CA ILE A 36 1.84 7.48 1.33
C ILE A 36 2.97 8.52 1.30
N VAL A 37 2.68 9.76 1.68
CA VAL A 37 3.69 10.83 1.74
C VAL A 37 4.80 10.47 2.71
N ILE A 38 4.44 10.09 3.94
CA ILE A 38 5.41 9.68 4.97
C ILE A 38 6.17 8.42 4.51
N HIS A 39 5.47 7.45 3.91
CA HIS A 39 6.12 6.26 3.36
C HIS A 39 7.17 6.59 2.32
N ARG A 40 6.91 7.50 1.37
CA ARG A 40 7.90 7.89 0.35
C ARG A 40 9.19 8.43 0.97
N PHE A 41 9.09 9.14 2.10
CA PHE A 41 10.25 9.61 2.86
C PHE A 41 10.95 8.46 3.59
N THR A 42 10.21 7.63 4.33
CA THR A 42 10.76 6.51 5.08
C THR A 42 11.39 5.46 4.17
N HIS A 43 10.82 5.24 2.98
CA HIS A 43 11.38 4.35 1.97
C HIS A 43 12.76 4.81 1.47
N LYS A 44 12.97 6.10 1.27
CA LYS A 44 14.30 6.64 0.92
C LYS A 44 15.33 6.40 2.02
N LEU A 45 14.95 6.63 3.28
CA LEU A 45 15.84 6.34 4.40
C LEU A 45 16.16 4.85 4.50
N TRP A 46 15.18 4.00 4.19
CA TRP A 46 15.38 2.55 4.13
C TRP A 46 16.36 2.14 3.03
N GLN A 47 16.25 2.72 1.83
CA GLN A 47 17.18 2.50 0.72
C GLN A 47 18.61 2.95 1.06
N LEU A 48 18.77 4.00 1.87
CA LEU A 48 20.05 4.45 2.41
C LEU A 48 20.60 3.56 3.53
N LYS A 49 19.89 2.44 3.85
CA LYS A 49 20.25 1.49 4.91
C LYS A 49 20.40 2.13 6.30
N ILE A 50 19.69 3.23 6.56
CA ILE A 50 19.66 3.85 7.87
C ILE A 50 18.94 2.89 8.84
N PRO A 51 19.59 2.46 9.93
CA PRO A 51 18.98 1.53 10.87
C PRO A 51 17.90 2.21 11.72
N LEU A 52 16.90 1.48 12.17
CA LEU A 52 15.86 1.84 13.13
C LEU A 52 14.96 3.01 12.71
N ILE A 53 15.50 4.16 12.29
CA ILE A 53 14.76 5.40 12.00
C ILE A 53 13.60 5.19 11.00
N PRO A 54 13.77 4.54 9.84
CA PRO A 54 12.66 4.31 8.93
C PRO A 54 11.52 3.49 9.56
N ARG A 55 11.86 2.52 10.39
CA ARG A 55 10.88 1.68 11.10
C ARG A 55 10.14 2.47 12.17
N LEU A 56 10.83 3.31 12.92
CA LEU A 56 10.22 4.18 13.94
C LEU A 56 9.25 5.17 13.29
N LEU A 57 9.65 5.84 12.22
CA LEU A 57 8.79 6.76 11.49
C LEU A 57 7.57 6.06 10.87
N SER A 58 7.74 4.84 10.34
CA SER A 58 6.63 4.03 9.87
C SER A 58 5.66 3.66 11.01
N HIS A 59 6.18 3.38 12.20
CA HIS A 59 5.35 3.13 13.37
C HIS A 59 4.56 4.36 13.81
N LEU A 60 5.19 5.54 13.83
CA LEU A 60 4.51 6.81 14.11
C LEU A 60 3.45 7.12 13.06
N ASN A 61 3.73 6.86 11.78
CA ASN A 61 2.75 6.98 10.71
C ASN A 61 1.51 6.12 10.98
N ARG A 62 1.70 4.86 11.38
CA ARG A 62 0.60 3.97 11.76
C ARG A 62 -0.22 4.53 12.93
N LEU A 63 0.42 5.07 13.95
CA LEU A 63 -0.27 5.65 15.12
C LEU A 63 -1.16 6.83 14.72
N VAL A 64 -0.71 7.66 13.78
CA VAL A 64 -1.45 8.87 13.34
C VAL A 64 -2.53 8.53 12.31
N THR A 65 -2.24 7.63 11.36
CA THR A 65 -3.12 7.38 10.20
C THR A 65 -3.95 6.10 10.31
N GLY A 66 -3.61 5.19 11.23
CA GLY A 66 -4.19 3.84 11.29
C GLY A 66 -3.73 2.91 10.16
N ILE A 67 -2.73 3.33 9.36
CA ILE A 67 -2.23 2.61 8.18
C ILE A 67 -0.80 2.16 8.42
N GLU A 68 -0.56 0.86 8.33
CA GLU A 68 0.78 0.30 8.45
C GLU A 68 1.39 0.07 7.06
N ILE A 69 2.49 0.77 6.76
CA ILE A 69 3.28 0.54 5.55
C ILE A 69 4.72 0.29 5.98
N HIS A 70 5.24 -0.90 5.68
CA HIS A 70 6.65 -1.18 5.93
C HIS A 70 7.54 -0.30 5.03
N PRO A 71 8.61 0.32 5.54
CA PRO A 71 9.46 1.22 4.72
C PRO A 71 10.14 0.52 3.53
N GLY A 72 10.27 -0.80 3.55
CA GLY A 72 10.78 -1.61 2.43
C GLY A 72 9.79 -1.81 1.28
N ALA A 73 8.50 -1.58 1.49
CA ALA A 73 7.49 -1.75 0.45
C ALA A 73 7.72 -0.81 -0.74
N ILE A 74 7.39 -1.26 -1.95
CA ILE A 74 7.49 -0.45 -3.17
C ILE A 74 6.09 0.01 -3.56
N ILE A 75 5.88 1.32 -3.59
CA ILE A 75 4.59 1.92 -3.95
C ILE A 75 4.76 2.83 -5.18
N GLY A 76 4.01 2.52 -6.22
CA GLY A 76 3.96 3.27 -7.47
C GLY A 76 3.37 4.68 -7.31
N LYS A 77 3.06 5.30 -8.44
CA LYS A 77 2.41 6.61 -8.51
C LYS A 77 0.90 6.45 -8.57
N ARG A 78 0.17 7.51 -8.16
CA ARG A 78 -1.29 7.52 -8.24
C ARG A 78 -1.92 6.33 -7.50
N VAL A 79 -1.35 5.95 -6.37
CA VAL A 79 -1.95 4.96 -5.47
C VAL A 79 -2.85 5.70 -4.49
N PHE A 80 -4.11 5.27 -4.41
CA PHE A 80 -5.08 5.82 -3.46
C PHE A 80 -5.43 4.78 -2.40
N ILE A 81 -5.28 5.14 -1.15
CA ILE A 81 -5.76 4.36 0.00
C ILE A 81 -6.98 5.11 0.53
N ASP A 82 -8.15 4.57 0.26
CA ASP A 82 -9.41 5.17 0.66
C ASP A 82 -9.82 4.69 2.05
N HIS A 83 -10.25 5.63 2.91
CA HIS A 83 -10.48 5.48 4.35
C HIS A 83 -9.24 5.00 5.13
N GLY A 84 -8.59 3.96 4.74
CA GLY A 84 -7.28 3.48 5.13
C GLY A 84 -7.17 2.77 6.48
N MET A 85 -8.08 2.95 7.42
CA MET A 85 -7.98 2.35 8.75
C MET A 85 -7.75 0.84 8.67
N GLY A 86 -6.71 0.33 9.34
CA GLY A 86 -6.37 -1.09 9.39
C GLY A 86 -5.75 -1.66 8.11
N VAL A 87 -5.34 -0.82 7.15
CA VAL A 87 -4.52 -1.26 6.01
C VAL A 87 -3.14 -1.68 6.50
N VAL A 88 -2.66 -2.83 6.02
CA VAL A 88 -1.32 -3.36 6.31
C VAL A 88 -0.62 -3.72 5.00
N ILE A 89 0.53 -3.10 4.77
CA ILE A 89 1.38 -3.33 3.60
C ILE A 89 2.76 -3.80 4.07
N GLY A 90 3.05 -5.08 3.82
CA GLY A 90 4.27 -5.74 4.31
C GLY A 90 5.54 -5.37 3.52
N GLU A 91 6.69 -5.76 4.06
CA GLU A 91 8.04 -5.35 3.64
C GLU A 91 8.34 -5.51 2.15
N THR A 92 8.02 -6.68 1.59
CA THR A 92 8.33 -7.00 0.19
C THR A 92 7.12 -6.85 -0.73
N ALA A 93 6.06 -6.14 -0.27
CA ALA A 93 4.92 -5.82 -1.11
C ALA A 93 5.30 -4.82 -2.20
N GLU A 94 4.73 -5.01 -3.37
CA GLU A 94 4.88 -4.12 -4.51
C GLU A 94 3.51 -3.71 -5.01
N ILE A 95 3.30 -2.40 -5.16
CA ILE A 95 2.04 -1.84 -5.64
C ILE A 95 2.33 -1.00 -6.87
N GLY A 96 1.76 -1.40 -8.00
CA GLY A 96 1.86 -0.71 -9.27
C GLY A 96 1.13 0.64 -9.28
N ASN A 97 1.17 1.31 -10.43
CA ASN A 97 0.54 2.61 -10.59
C ASN A 97 -1.00 2.51 -10.63
N ASN A 98 -1.68 3.60 -10.27
CA ASN A 98 -3.14 3.76 -10.34
C ASN A 98 -3.93 2.73 -9.52
N CYS A 99 -3.35 2.14 -8.48
CA CYS A 99 -4.05 1.19 -7.62
C CYS A 99 -4.93 1.90 -6.60
N LEU A 100 -6.00 1.21 -6.19
CA LEU A 100 -6.91 1.64 -5.13
C LEU A 100 -7.02 0.54 -4.08
N LEU A 101 -6.78 0.90 -2.82
CA LEU A 101 -6.96 0.02 -1.66
C LEU A 101 -7.96 0.62 -0.70
N TYR A 102 -8.89 -0.18 -0.23
CA TYR A 102 -9.85 0.25 0.80
C TYR A 102 -9.37 -0.12 2.20
N GLN A 103 -10.07 0.38 3.23
CA GLN A 103 -9.78 0.09 4.63
C GLN A 103 -9.70 -1.41 4.92
N GLY A 104 -8.88 -1.79 5.90
CA GLY A 104 -8.74 -3.17 6.36
C GLY A 104 -8.05 -4.13 5.39
N VAL A 105 -7.57 -3.64 4.24
CA VAL A 105 -6.80 -4.45 3.29
C VAL A 105 -5.48 -4.88 3.90
N THR A 106 -5.10 -6.15 3.69
CA THR A 106 -3.78 -6.66 4.09
C THR A 106 -3.04 -7.22 2.88
N LEU A 107 -1.86 -6.67 2.60
CA LEU A 107 -0.88 -7.25 1.70
C LEU A 107 0.20 -7.92 2.56
N GLY A 108 -0.08 -9.16 2.97
CA GLY A 108 0.67 -9.88 3.99
C GLY A 108 1.57 -10.99 3.43
N GLY A 109 2.52 -11.43 4.26
CA GLY A 109 3.35 -12.59 3.96
C GLY A 109 2.75 -13.89 4.49
N THR A 110 3.14 -15.02 3.89
CA THR A 110 2.89 -16.35 4.41
C THR A 110 4.22 -17.04 4.65
N GLY A 111 4.41 -17.60 5.87
CA GLY A 111 5.62 -18.33 6.21
C GLY A 111 6.80 -17.46 6.67
N LYS A 112 7.96 -18.10 6.85
CA LYS A 112 9.15 -17.53 7.50
C LYS A 112 10.28 -17.17 6.53
N SER A 113 10.04 -17.18 5.21
CA SER A 113 11.10 -16.87 4.24
C SER A 113 11.56 -15.41 4.34
N HIS A 114 12.86 -15.18 4.19
CA HIS A 114 13.45 -13.83 4.22
C HIS A 114 13.36 -13.11 2.86
N GLY A 115 13.00 -13.81 1.78
CA GLY A 115 12.87 -13.26 0.44
C GLY A 115 11.53 -12.60 0.15
N LYS A 116 11.14 -12.55 -1.12
CA LYS A 116 9.82 -12.10 -1.58
C LYS A 116 8.73 -12.96 -0.96
N ARG A 117 7.94 -12.38 -0.06
CA ARG A 117 6.89 -13.07 0.70
C ARG A 117 5.55 -12.32 0.77
N HIS A 118 5.49 -11.13 0.17
CA HIS A 118 4.30 -10.30 0.10
C HIS A 118 3.84 -10.14 -1.34
N PRO A 119 2.55 -9.79 -1.57
CA PRO A 119 1.99 -9.71 -2.91
C PRO A 119 2.62 -8.62 -3.78
N THR A 120 2.52 -8.83 -5.09
CA THR A 120 2.72 -7.81 -6.12
C THR A 120 1.38 -7.48 -6.76
N LEU A 121 0.91 -6.25 -6.64
CA LEU A 121 -0.21 -5.72 -7.38
C LEU A 121 0.33 -5.00 -8.62
N LYS A 122 -0.12 -5.41 -9.82
CA LYS A 122 0.20 -4.72 -11.07
C LYS A 122 -0.61 -3.42 -11.17
N GLU A 123 -0.60 -2.77 -12.33
CA GLU A 123 -1.27 -1.48 -12.54
C GLU A 123 -2.80 -1.59 -12.50
N ASN A 124 -3.46 -0.50 -12.08
CA ASN A 124 -4.92 -0.36 -12.07
C ASN A 124 -5.66 -1.42 -11.23
N VAL A 125 -5.01 -2.02 -10.24
CA VAL A 125 -5.65 -3.00 -9.34
C VAL A 125 -6.50 -2.27 -8.31
N VAL A 126 -7.70 -2.80 -8.07
CA VAL A 126 -8.60 -2.34 -7.00
C VAL A 126 -8.74 -3.46 -5.98
N VAL A 127 -8.48 -3.16 -4.70
CA VAL A 127 -8.60 -4.11 -3.59
C VAL A 127 -9.71 -3.64 -2.66
N GLY A 128 -10.79 -4.40 -2.61
CA GLY A 128 -11.98 -4.11 -1.81
C GLY A 128 -11.74 -4.19 -0.30
N ALA A 129 -12.64 -3.56 0.45
CA ALA A 129 -12.54 -3.42 1.89
C ALA A 129 -12.34 -4.76 2.61
N GLY A 130 -11.40 -4.80 3.55
CA GLY A 130 -11.11 -5.97 4.37
C GLY A 130 -10.45 -7.15 3.65
N ALA A 131 -10.18 -7.08 2.35
CA ALA A 131 -9.57 -8.18 1.61
C ALA A 131 -8.15 -8.50 2.12
N LYS A 132 -7.82 -9.77 2.18
CA LYS A 132 -6.52 -10.29 2.63
C LYS A 132 -5.82 -10.96 1.44
N VAL A 133 -4.78 -10.33 0.93
CA VAL A 133 -3.95 -10.85 -0.15
C VAL A 133 -2.63 -11.30 0.47
N LEU A 134 -2.36 -12.60 0.47
CA LEU A 134 -1.28 -13.17 1.26
C LEU A 134 -0.31 -13.98 0.40
N GLY A 135 0.97 -13.89 0.76
CA GLY A 135 2.05 -14.61 0.08
C GLY A 135 2.60 -13.87 -1.13
N SER A 136 3.59 -14.46 -1.78
CA SER A 136 4.29 -13.88 -2.94
C SER A 136 3.52 -14.02 -4.26
N ILE A 137 2.19 -13.84 -4.21
CA ILE A 137 1.34 -13.92 -5.40
C ILE A 137 1.37 -12.61 -6.19
N THR A 138 1.15 -12.71 -7.50
CA THR A 138 1.01 -11.55 -8.38
C THR A 138 -0.44 -11.38 -8.81
N VAL A 139 -1.00 -10.21 -8.53
CA VAL A 139 -2.31 -9.79 -9.03
C VAL A 139 -2.11 -9.02 -10.33
N GLY A 140 -2.70 -9.52 -11.41
CA GLY A 140 -2.58 -8.93 -12.75
C GLY A 140 -3.17 -7.52 -12.85
N SER A 141 -2.78 -6.79 -13.89
CA SER A 141 -3.30 -5.44 -14.15
C SER A 141 -4.82 -5.45 -14.37
N ASN A 142 -5.49 -4.36 -13.99
CA ASN A 142 -6.93 -4.14 -14.13
C ASN A 142 -7.80 -5.13 -13.32
N THR A 143 -7.21 -5.90 -12.40
CA THR A 143 -7.93 -6.83 -11.52
C THR A 143 -8.70 -6.08 -10.44
N ARG A 144 -9.89 -6.59 -10.11
CA ARG A 144 -10.69 -6.14 -8.95
C ARG A 144 -10.83 -7.28 -7.96
N ILE A 145 -10.35 -7.08 -6.74
CA ILE A 145 -10.48 -8.01 -5.62
C ILE A 145 -11.69 -7.57 -4.80
N GLY A 146 -12.64 -8.48 -4.62
CA GLY A 146 -13.88 -8.20 -3.87
C GLY A 146 -13.64 -7.91 -2.39
N CYS A 147 -14.63 -7.32 -1.73
CA CYS A 147 -14.58 -7.05 -0.30
C CYS A 147 -14.50 -8.35 0.51
N LEU A 148 -13.77 -8.31 1.63
CA LEU A 148 -13.59 -9.43 2.56
C LEU A 148 -13.04 -10.72 1.93
N LEU A 149 -12.54 -10.65 0.70
CA LEU A 149 -11.93 -11.79 0.03
C LEU A 149 -10.60 -12.16 0.72
N TYR A 150 -10.45 -13.46 1.02
CA TYR A 150 -9.19 -14.03 1.46
C TYR A 150 -8.55 -14.81 0.29
N THR A 151 -7.36 -14.44 -0.12
CA THR A 151 -6.58 -15.15 -1.14
C THR A 151 -5.14 -15.35 -0.70
N SER A 152 -4.66 -16.58 -0.86
CA SER A 152 -3.27 -16.96 -0.62
C SER A 152 -2.86 -18.04 -1.63
N PRO A 153 -1.56 -18.32 -1.79
CA PRO A 153 -1.13 -19.44 -2.61
C PRO A 153 -1.80 -20.73 -2.17
N SER A 154 -2.26 -21.54 -3.14
CA SER A 154 -2.78 -22.87 -2.87
C SER A 154 -1.73 -23.73 -2.14
N PRO A 155 -2.13 -24.66 -1.26
CA PRO A 155 -1.20 -25.65 -0.73
C PRO A 155 -0.44 -26.43 -1.81
N ARG A 156 -1.05 -26.64 -2.98
CA ARG A 156 -0.42 -27.29 -4.14
C ARG A 156 0.72 -26.46 -4.72
N ASP A 157 0.61 -25.13 -4.71
CA ASP A 157 1.63 -24.23 -5.29
C ASP A 157 2.90 -24.14 -4.43
N ARG A 158 2.82 -24.58 -3.18
CA ARG A 158 3.95 -24.61 -2.24
C ARG A 158 4.93 -25.76 -2.46
N TYR A 159 4.57 -26.73 -3.28
CA TYR A 159 5.38 -27.93 -3.54
C TYR A 159 5.98 -27.97 -4.96
N ILE A 160 5.85 -26.91 -5.74
CA ILE A 160 6.33 -26.82 -7.13
C ILE A 160 7.52 -25.85 -7.26
N SER A 161 8.27 -25.64 -6.17
CA SER A 161 9.49 -24.83 -6.21
C SER A 161 10.70 -25.63 -5.77
#